data_c5b777ef96269daa4480870d47ea571f
#
_entry.id   c5b777ef96269daa4480870d47ea571f
#
_cell.length_a   1.000
_cell.length_b   1.000
_cell.length_c   1.000
_cell.angle_alpha   90.00
_cell.angle_beta   90.00
_cell.angle_gamma   90.00
#
_symmetry.space_group_name_H-M   'P 1'
#
loop_
_entity.id
_entity.type
_entity.pdbx_description
1 polymer ?
#
loop_
_entity_poly.entity_id
_entity_poly.type
_entity_poly.pdbx_seq_one_letter_code
_entity_poly.pdbx_strand_id
1 'polypeptide(L)'
;IPFLEPLTGNQKVEHLTLIYLLYLVNSALSYLWVYKRTLIDAHQLISVGVWYQTVFLALQDVLQIAALCAARNFLLFLSISIICTLARNIAVSWRADSLYPYLREKDIEPLPNEENKKIFSNMRAIMLHKVGNVLVNNTDNLLLSSLIGLQSVGSYFNYYLVIGSIRQVLNQIL
;
A
#
# COMPACT_ATOMS: atom_id res chain seq x y z
N ILE A 1 8.89 -16.46 13.74
CA ILE A 1 10.05 -15.68 13.28
C ILE A 1 10.60 -14.98 14.52
N PRO A 2 11.85 -15.25 14.95
CA PRO A 2 12.39 -14.76 16.24
C PRO A 2 12.40 -13.22 16.36
N PHE A 3 12.34 -12.52 15.24
CA PHE A 3 12.30 -11.05 15.21
C PHE A 3 10.92 -10.46 15.61
N LEU A 4 9.83 -11.22 15.50
CA LEU A 4 8.47 -10.73 15.80
C LEU A 4 8.06 -10.94 17.26
N GLU A 5 8.72 -11.85 17.97
CA GLU A 5 8.43 -12.13 19.37
C GLU A 5 8.65 -10.92 20.30
N PRO A 6 9.78 -10.19 20.19
CA PRO A 6 9.98 -9.01 21.05
C PRO A 6 9.02 -7.86 20.74
N LEU A 7 8.42 -7.80 19.53
CA LEU A 7 7.49 -6.75 19.15
C LEU A 7 6.10 -6.94 19.72
N THR A 8 5.73 -8.16 20.10
CA THR A 8 4.40 -8.47 20.68
C THR A 8 4.36 -8.35 22.20
N GLY A 9 5.51 -8.20 22.85
CA GLY A 9 5.58 -8.22 24.32
C GLY A 9 5.07 -9.54 24.86
N ASN A 10 4.37 -9.52 26.02
CA ASN A 10 3.80 -10.72 26.65
C ASN A 10 2.44 -11.17 26.07
N GLN A 11 1.93 -10.53 25.02
CA GLN A 11 0.67 -10.93 24.38
C GLN A 11 0.92 -11.98 23.29
N LYS A 12 0.47 -13.20 23.53
CA LYS A 12 0.45 -14.26 22.50
C LYS A 12 -0.66 -13.94 21.48
N VAL A 13 -0.29 -13.39 20.35
CA VAL A 13 -1.21 -13.24 19.21
C VAL A 13 -1.23 -14.57 18.45
N GLU A 14 -2.36 -15.27 18.47
CA GLU A 14 -2.52 -16.49 17.68
C GLU A 14 -2.28 -16.19 16.19
N HIS A 15 -1.50 -17.07 15.55
CA HIS A 15 -1.19 -16.97 14.12
C HIS A 15 -0.43 -15.71 13.67
N LEU A 16 0.33 -15.05 14.56
CA LEU A 16 1.08 -13.82 14.24
C LEU A 16 1.92 -13.94 12.96
N THR A 17 2.59 -15.07 12.77
CA THR A 17 3.40 -15.33 11.58
C THR A 17 2.55 -15.38 10.30
N LEU A 18 1.36 -15.99 10.37
CA LEU A 18 0.43 -16.06 9.24
C LEU A 18 -0.12 -14.67 8.91
N ILE A 19 -0.51 -13.92 9.92
CA ILE A 19 -0.97 -12.52 9.76
C ILE A 19 0.10 -11.68 9.09
N TYR A 20 1.33 -11.77 9.56
CA TYR A 20 2.46 -11.06 8.96
C TYR A 20 2.68 -11.44 7.49
N LEU A 21 2.65 -12.75 7.18
CA LEU A 21 2.80 -13.23 5.80
C LEU A 21 1.66 -12.72 4.90
N LEU A 22 0.42 -12.70 5.38
CA LEU A 22 -0.71 -12.17 4.61
C LEU A 22 -0.57 -10.67 4.33
N TYR A 23 -0.10 -9.89 5.31
CA TYR A 23 0.21 -8.48 5.10
C TYR A 23 1.32 -8.28 4.08
N LEU A 24 2.37 -9.11 4.15
CA LEU A 24 3.49 -9.05 3.21
C LEU A 24 3.04 -9.41 1.79
N VAL A 25 2.21 -10.44 1.65
CA VAL A 25 1.60 -10.83 0.37
C VAL A 25 0.72 -9.69 -0.17
N ASN A 26 -0.16 -9.12 0.66
CA ASN A 26 -1.01 -7.99 0.24
C ASN A 26 -0.18 -6.79 -0.23
N SER A 27 0.88 -6.48 0.50
CA SER A 27 1.82 -5.41 0.12
C SER A 27 2.51 -5.72 -1.21
N ALA A 28 3.01 -6.94 -1.41
CA ALA A 28 3.63 -7.34 -2.67
C ALA A 28 2.64 -7.28 -3.85
N LEU A 29 1.42 -7.75 -3.65
CA LEU A 29 0.35 -7.72 -4.66
C LEU A 29 -0.08 -6.30 -5.03
N SER A 30 0.04 -5.34 -4.11
CA SER A 30 -0.28 -3.93 -4.38
C SER A 30 0.64 -3.30 -5.43
N TYR A 31 1.85 -3.85 -5.63
CA TYR A 31 2.80 -3.39 -6.64
C TYR A 31 2.58 -4.03 -8.01
N LEU A 32 1.72 -5.05 -8.12
CA LEU A 32 1.41 -5.64 -9.41
C LEU A 32 0.73 -4.62 -10.31
N TRP A 33 1.23 -4.51 -11.54
CA TRP A 33 0.75 -3.56 -12.57
C TRP A 33 0.79 -2.07 -12.17
N VAL A 34 1.55 -1.71 -11.13
CA VAL A 34 1.65 -0.30 -10.67
C VAL A 34 2.10 0.64 -11.80
N TYR A 35 2.92 0.17 -12.75
CA TYR A 35 3.38 0.96 -13.89
C TYR A 35 2.23 1.46 -14.76
N LYS A 36 1.16 0.65 -14.92
CA LYS A 36 -0.03 1.04 -15.70
C LYS A 36 -0.81 2.17 -15.02
N ARG A 37 -0.93 2.10 -13.69
CA ARG A 37 -1.53 3.18 -12.91
C ARG A 37 -0.68 4.45 -13.00
N THR A 38 0.61 4.33 -12.83
CA THR A 38 1.55 5.46 -12.94
C THR A 38 1.46 6.14 -14.31
N LEU A 39 1.23 5.36 -15.37
CA LEU A 39 1.01 5.91 -16.72
C LEU A 39 -0.27 6.75 -16.80
N ILE A 40 -1.38 6.28 -16.23
CA ILE A 40 -2.64 7.05 -16.14
C ILE A 40 -2.41 8.36 -15.38
N ASP A 41 -1.71 8.30 -14.26
CA ASP A 41 -1.40 9.45 -13.42
C ASP A 41 -0.47 10.44 -14.15
N ALA A 42 0.51 9.95 -14.92
CA ALA A 42 1.41 10.78 -15.73
C ALA A 42 0.69 11.54 -16.86
N HIS A 43 -0.40 11.00 -17.37
CA HIS A 43 -1.27 11.69 -18.35
C HIS A 43 -2.32 12.60 -17.69
N GLN A 44 -2.16 12.91 -16.41
CA GLN A 44 -3.08 13.77 -15.63
C GLN A 44 -4.52 13.24 -15.52
N LEU A 45 -4.75 11.96 -15.82
CA LEU A 45 -6.04 11.30 -15.65
C LEU A 45 -6.18 10.70 -14.23
N ILE A 46 -5.69 11.44 -13.23
CA ILE A 46 -5.67 11.03 -11.81
C ILE A 46 -7.07 10.64 -11.33
N SER A 47 -8.11 11.35 -11.81
CA SER A 47 -9.49 11.08 -11.45
C SER A 47 -9.92 9.63 -11.75
N VAL A 48 -9.42 9.04 -12.83
CA VAL A 48 -9.71 7.64 -13.19
C VAL A 48 -9.15 6.70 -12.14
N GLY A 49 -7.88 6.87 -11.77
CA GLY A 49 -7.22 6.06 -10.74
C GLY A 49 -7.89 6.19 -9.37
N VAL A 50 -8.24 7.43 -8.98
CA VAL A 50 -8.94 7.72 -7.73
C VAL A 50 -10.32 7.09 -7.69
N TRP A 51 -11.10 7.16 -8.78
CA TRP A 51 -12.41 6.55 -8.86
C TRP A 51 -12.37 5.03 -8.58
N TYR A 52 -11.51 4.30 -9.30
CA TYR A 52 -11.34 2.87 -9.05
C TYR A 52 -10.89 2.58 -7.62
N GLN A 53 -9.95 3.37 -7.11
CA GLN A 53 -9.47 3.21 -5.73
C GLN A 53 -10.61 3.40 -4.72
N THR A 54 -11.42 4.44 -4.85
CA THR A 54 -12.51 4.75 -3.92
C THR A 54 -13.60 3.68 -3.95
N VAL A 55 -14.02 3.24 -5.15
CA VAL A 55 -15.05 2.21 -5.29
C VAL A 55 -14.61 0.88 -4.69
N PHE A 56 -13.38 0.43 -5.00
CA PHE A 56 -12.88 -0.83 -4.46
C PHE A 56 -12.57 -0.75 -2.96
N LEU A 57 -12.18 0.42 -2.44
CA LEU A 57 -11.97 0.63 -1.01
C LEU A 57 -13.32 0.56 -0.28
N ALA A 58 -14.34 1.27 -0.75
CA ALA A 58 -15.68 1.22 -0.15
C ALA A 58 -16.26 -0.21 -0.16
N LEU A 59 -16.09 -0.93 -1.28
CA LEU A 59 -16.51 -2.33 -1.37
C LEU A 59 -15.75 -3.21 -0.36
N GLN A 60 -14.45 -3.02 -0.25
CA GLN A 60 -13.61 -3.72 0.71
C GLN A 60 -14.09 -3.48 2.13
N ASP A 61 -14.33 -2.22 2.52
CA ASP A 61 -14.75 -1.84 3.87
C ASP A 61 -16.09 -2.49 4.23
N VAL A 62 -17.07 -2.45 3.31
CA VAL A 62 -18.37 -3.11 3.50
C VAL A 62 -18.21 -4.61 3.70
N LEU A 63 -17.42 -5.28 2.86
CA LEU A 63 -17.17 -6.72 2.98
C LEU A 63 -16.43 -7.08 4.27
N GLN A 64 -15.48 -6.26 4.69
CA GLN A 64 -14.71 -6.44 5.91
C GLN A 64 -15.59 -6.27 7.16
N ILE A 65 -16.46 -5.26 7.19
CA ILE A 65 -17.43 -5.06 8.27
C ILE A 65 -18.37 -6.25 8.35
N ALA A 66 -18.93 -6.70 7.22
CA ALA A 66 -19.82 -7.85 7.16
C ALA A 66 -19.12 -9.14 7.66
N ALA A 67 -17.88 -9.37 7.27
CA ALA A 67 -17.09 -10.54 7.71
C ALA A 67 -16.79 -10.50 9.21
N LEU A 68 -16.47 -9.33 9.77
CA LEU A 68 -16.25 -9.18 11.21
C LEU A 68 -17.53 -9.39 12.02
N CYS A 69 -18.66 -8.89 11.52
CA CYS A 69 -19.96 -9.09 12.20
C CYS A 69 -20.40 -10.56 12.15
N ALA A 70 -20.17 -11.26 11.03
CA ALA A 70 -20.64 -12.64 10.85
C ALA A 70 -19.69 -13.67 11.46
N ALA A 71 -18.39 -13.57 11.21
CA ALA A 71 -17.43 -14.62 11.52
C ALA A 71 -16.41 -14.25 12.63
N ARG A 72 -16.27 -12.98 12.97
CA ARG A 72 -15.29 -12.46 13.96
C ARG A 72 -13.87 -13.00 13.73
N ASN A 73 -13.52 -13.27 12.48
CA ASN A 73 -12.26 -13.89 12.10
C ASN A 73 -11.36 -12.89 11.37
N PHE A 74 -10.22 -12.58 11.99
CA PHE A 74 -9.26 -11.60 11.46
C PHE A 74 -8.55 -12.08 10.19
N LEU A 75 -8.37 -13.41 10.03
CA LEU A 75 -7.77 -13.97 8.81
C LEU A 75 -8.69 -13.77 7.60
N LEU A 76 -10.01 -13.89 7.80
CA LEU A 76 -11.01 -13.61 6.77
C LEU A 76 -10.97 -12.13 6.35
N PHE A 77 -10.85 -11.23 7.31
CA PHE A 77 -10.67 -9.79 7.07
C PHE A 77 -9.46 -9.51 6.19
N LEU A 78 -8.31 -10.12 6.47
CA LEU A 78 -7.10 -9.97 5.65
C LEU A 78 -7.24 -10.57 4.26
N SER A 79 -7.89 -11.73 4.15
CA SER A 79 -8.14 -12.38 2.85
C SER A 79 -8.99 -11.51 1.92
N ILE A 80 -10.02 -10.86 2.46
CA ILE A 80 -10.85 -9.90 1.72
C ILE A 80 -10.00 -8.74 1.21
N SER A 81 -9.10 -8.21 2.05
CA SER A 81 -8.17 -7.14 1.65
C SER A 81 -7.33 -7.55 0.44
N ILE A 82 -6.77 -8.77 0.45
CA ILE A 82 -5.95 -9.30 -0.65
C ILE A 82 -6.76 -9.40 -1.94
N ILE A 83 -7.96 -9.98 -1.86
CA ILE A 83 -8.85 -10.17 -3.02
C ILE A 83 -9.24 -8.81 -3.61
N CYS A 84 -9.64 -7.85 -2.79
CA CYS A 84 -10.01 -6.51 -3.24
C CYS A 84 -8.83 -5.75 -3.84
N THR A 85 -7.62 -5.89 -3.27
CA THR A 85 -6.40 -5.31 -3.82
C THR A 85 -6.10 -5.85 -5.21
N LEU A 86 -6.18 -7.17 -5.40
CA LEU A 86 -6.01 -7.82 -6.71
C LEU A 86 -7.07 -7.36 -7.71
N ALA A 87 -8.33 -7.39 -7.33
CA ALA A 87 -9.44 -7.01 -8.20
C ALA A 87 -9.30 -5.56 -8.67
N ARG A 88 -8.94 -4.65 -7.76
CA ARG A 88 -8.65 -3.24 -8.09
C ARG A 88 -7.51 -3.11 -9.08
N ASN A 89 -6.39 -3.80 -8.85
CA ASN A 89 -5.21 -3.71 -9.72
C ASN A 89 -5.51 -4.26 -11.12
N ILE A 90 -6.29 -5.34 -11.21
CA ILE A 90 -6.75 -5.89 -12.49
C ILE A 90 -7.68 -4.91 -13.21
N ALA A 91 -8.64 -4.31 -12.50
CA ALA A 91 -9.57 -3.35 -13.09
C ALA A 91 -8.86 -2.11 -13.64
N VAL A 92 -7.90 -1.55 -12.86
CA VAL A 92 -7.08 -0.42 -13.30
C VAL A 92 -6.19 -0.82 -14.48
N SER A 93 -5.62 -2.04 -14.47
CA SER A 93 -4.81 -2.56 -15.58
C SER A 93 -5.62 -2.67 -16.87
N TRP A 94 -6.84 -3.20 -16.83
CA TRP A 94 -7.72 -3.28 -17.99
C TRP A 94 -8.10 -1.89 -18.52
N ARG A 95 -8.34 -0.96 -17.61
CA ARG A 95 -8.64 0.42 -18.02
C ARG A 95 -7.44 1.08 -18.70
N ALA A 96 -6.23 0.87 -18.19
CA ALA A 96 -5.01 1.35 -18.81
C ALA A 96 -4.80 0.77 -20.22
N ASP A 97 -5.02 -0.55 -20.39
CA ASP A 97 -4.89 -1.22 -21.70
C ASP A 97 -5.95 -0.74 -22.73
N SER A 98 -7.09 -0.27 -22.24
CA SER A 98 -8.13 0.33 -23.09
C SER A 98 -7.79 1.78 -23.47
N LEU A 99 -7.18 2.54 -22.57
CA LEU A 99 -6.77 3.92 -22.83
C LEU A 99 -5.50 4.01 -23.68
N TYR A 100 -4.59 3.03 -23.51
CA TYR A 100 -3.27 3.01 -24.12
C TYR A 100 -3.02 1.70 -24.87
N PRO A 101 -3.58 1.52 -26.09
CA PRO A 101 -3.45 0.27 -26.85
C PRO A 101 -2.00 -0.14 -27.14
N TYR A 102 -1.08 0.84 -27.22
CA TYR A 102 0.35 0.59 -27.46
C TYR A 102 1.03 -0.23 -26.33
N LEU A 103 0.43 -0.30 -25.14
CA LEU A 103 0.96 -1.17 -24.07
C LEU A 103 0.92 -2.66 -24.41
N ARG A 104 0.18 -3.04 -25.46
CA ARG A 104 0.08 -4.41 -25.96
C ARG A 104 1.03 -4.71 -27.11
N GLU A 105 1.69 -3.70 -27.65
CA GLU A 105 2.68 -3.87 -28.71
C GLU A 105 3.90 -4.59 -28.15
N LYS A 106 4.34 -5.61 -28.89
CA LYS A 106 5.50 -6.44 -28.49
C LYS A 106 6.81 -5.99 -29.13
N ASP A 107 6.72 -5.22 -30.22
CA ASP A 107 7.88 -4.72 -30.98
C ASP A 107 8.21 -3.29 -30.52
N ILE A 108 8.86 -3.17 -29.36
CA ILE A 108 9.29 -1.88 -28.82
C ILE A 108 10.80 -1.77 -29.01
N GLU A 109 11.25 -0.73 -29.71
CA GLU A 109 12.67 -0.41 -29.80
C GLU A 109 13.24 -0.11 -28.41
N PRO A 110 14.40 -0.71 -28.06
CA PRO A 110 15.05 -0.44 -26.77
C PRO A 110 15.49 1.03 -26.70
N LEU A 111 15.30 1.63 -25.52
CA LEU A 111 15.73 3.01 -25.28
C LEU A 111 17.26 3.16 -25.48
N PRO A 112 17.71 4.31 -26.04
CA PRO A 112 19.13 4.64 -26.13
C PRO A 112 19.81 4.55 -24.76
N ASN A 113 21.04 4.04 -24.72
CA ASN A 113 21.78 3.81 -23.48
C ASN A 113 21.96 5.09 -22.63
N GLU A 114 22.06 6.25 -23.24
CA GLU A 114 22.20 7.52 -22.54
C GLU A 114 20.93 7.94 -21.78
N GLU A 115 19.76 7.76 -22.39
CA GLU A 115 18.48 8.04 -21.74
C GLU A 115 18.21 7.06 -20.61
N ASN A 116 18.52 5.79 -20.84
CA ASN A 116 18.40 4.75 -19.81
C ASN A 116 19.25 5.09 -18.58
N LYS A 117 20.48 5.57 -18.80
CA LYS A 117 21.38 5.98 -17.71
C LYS A 117 20.87 7.19 -16.92
N LYS A 118 20.25 8.18 -17.59
CA LYS A 118 19.60 9.33 -16.95
C LYS A 118 18.40 8.89 -16.10
N ILE A 119 17.57 8.00 -16.63
CA ILE A 119 16.41 7.46 -15.90
C ILE A 119 16.87 6.75 -14.63
N PHE A 120 17.86 5.84 -14.72
CA PHE A 120 18.40 5.15 -13.55
C PHE A 120 19.05 6.09 -12.52
N SER A 121 19.75 7.13 -12.96
CA SER A 121 20.33 8.13 -12.07
C SER A 121 19.25 8.88 -11.28
N ASN A 122 18.17 9.31 -11.96
CA ASN A 122 17.04 9.99 -11.34
C ASN A 122 16.28 9.07 -10.39
N MET A 123 16.06 7.81 -10.78
CA MET A 123 15.43 6.80 -9.92
C MET A 123 16.23 6.58 -8.63
N ARG A 124 17.58 6.50 -8.73
CA ARG A 124 18.45 6.34 -7.55
C ARG A 124 18.32 7.52 -6.59
N ALA A 125 18.28 8.74 -7.09
CA ALA A 125 18.12 9.93 -6.26
C ALA A 125 16.76 9.92 -5.54
N ILE A 126 15.67 9.63 -6.26
CA ILE A 126 14.32 9.51 -5.68
C ILE A 126 14.26 8.38 -4.65
N MET A 127 14.90 7.24 -4.92
CA MET A 127 14.94 6.10 -4.00
C MET A 127 15.64 6.46 -2.69
N LEU A 128 16.77 7.16 -2.74
CA LEU A 128 17.48 7.64 -1.55
C LEU A 128 16.62 8.58 -0.70
N HIS A 129 15.92 9.52 -1.34
CA HIS A 129 14.96 10.40 -0.66
C HIS A 129 13.82 9.61 -0.02
N LYS A 130 13.26 8.63 -0.70
CA LYS A 130 12.18 7.79 -0.14
C LYS A 130 12.65 6.94 1.03
N VAL A 131 13.83 6.34 0.94
CA VAL A 131 14.41 5.58 2.06
C VAL A 131 14.64 6.48 3.27
N GLY A 132 15.20 7.68 3.07
CA GLY A 132 15.34 8.66 4.14
C GLY A 132 14.02 9.04 4.80
N ASN A 133 12.99 9.31 4.01
CA ASN A 133 11.65 9.61 4.52
C ASN A 133 11.04 8.44 5.33
N VAL A 134 11.19 7.21 4.84
CA VAL A 134 10.70 6.02 5.56
C VAL A 134 11.41 5.87 6.90
N LEU A 135 12.73 6.04 6.92
CA LEU A 135 13.50 5.96 8.16
C LEU A 135 13.06 7.01 9.18
N VAL A 136 12.94 8.26 8.76
CA VAL A 136 12.54 9.36 9.65
C VAL A 136 11.12 9.17 10.19
N ASN A 137 10.15 8.84 9.33
CA ASN A 137 8.73 8.80 9.74
C ASN A 137 8.30 7.51 10.42
N ASN A 138 9.07 6.41 10.29
CA ASN A 138 8.69 5.13 10.90
C ASN A 138 9.57 4.71 12.09
N THR A 139 10.65 5.44 12.37
CA THR A 139 11.52 5.15 13.52
C THR A 139 10.76 5.22 14.84
N ASP A 140 9.84 6.19 14.98
CA ASP A 140 9.03 6.32 16.18
C ASP A 140 8.19 5.07 16.48
N ASN A 141 7.58 4.48 15.45
CA ASN A 141 6.79 3.26 15.58
C ASN A 141 7.66 2.05 15.95
N LEU A 142 8.87 1.96 15.41
CA LEU A 142 9.83 0.90 15.77
C LEU A 142 10.30 1.04 17.20
N LEU A 143 10.64 2.26 17.65
CA LEU A 143 11.07 2.52 19.01
C LEU A 143 9.93 2.25 20.02
N LEU A 144 8.72 2.73 19.74
CA LEU A 144 7.57 2.48 20.59
C LEU A 144 7.26 0.99 20.71
N SER A 145 7.30 0.24 19.58
CA SER A 145 7.00 -1.19 19.61
C SER A 145 8.06 -2.01 20.34
N SER A 146 9.33 -1.62 20.21
CA SER A 146 10.45 -2.36 20.83
C SER A 146 10.64 -2.04 22.31
N LEU A 147 10.37 -0.80 22.73
CA LEU A 147 10.63 -0.34 24.11
C LEU A 147 9.40 -0.44 25.03
N ILE A 148 8.20 -0.19 24.50
CA ILE A 148 6.98 -0.05 25.30
C ILE A 148 5.96 -1.16 25.00
N GLY A 149 6.00 -1.71 23.78
CA GLY A 149 5.14 -2.81 23.33
C GLY A 149 4.03 -2.39 22.38
N LEU A 150 3.45 -3.39 21.73
CA LEU A 150 2.51 -3.24 20.63
C LEU A 150 1.20 -2.51 20.99
N GLN A 151 0.76 -2.64 22.24
CA GLN A 151 -0.45 -1.96 22.74
C GLN A 151 -0.31 -0.43 22.70
N SER A 152 0.86 0.07 23.08
CA SER A 152 1.16 1.50 23.06
C SER A 152 1.26 2.05 21.64
N VAL A 153 1.78 1.24 20.69
CA VAL A 153 1.78 1.58 19.27
C VAL A 153 0.36 1.70 18.74
N GLY A 154 -0.55 0.80 19.13
CA GLY A 154 -1.96 0.87 18.74
C GLY A 154 -2.65 2.14 19.23
N SER A 155 -2.42 2.52 20.48
CA SER A 155 -2.97 3.77 21.04
C SER A 155 -2.39 5.00 20.35
N TYR A 156 -1.08 5.04 20.14
CA TYR A 156 -0.40 6.13 19.41
C TYR A 156 -0.93 6.26 17.98
N PHE A 157 -1.13 5.13 17.28
CA PHE A 157 -1.64 5.12 15.91
C PHE A 157 -3.07 5.69 15.81
N ASN A 158 -3.93 5.45 16.80
CA ASN A 158 -5.27 6.06 16.82
C ASN A 158 -5.21 7.59 16.89
N TYR A 159 -4.33 8.16 17.73
CA TYR A 159 -4.12 9.60 17.75
C TYR A 159 -3.52 10.13 16.45
N TYR A 160 -2.55 9.40 15.89
CA TYR A 160 -1.92 9.76 14.62
C TYR A 160 -2.91 9.77 13.46
N LEU A 161 -3.85 8.82 13.41
CA LEU A 161 -4.92 8.78 12.40
C LEU A 161 -5.81 10.02 12.47
N VAL A 162 -6.24 10.42 13.67
CA VAL A 162 -7.11 11.61 13.85
C VAL A 162 -6.36 12.87 13.39
N ILE A 163 -5.14 13.07 13.88
CA ILE A 163 -4.32 14.25 13.53
C ILE A 163 -3.99 14.24 12.03
N GLY A 164 -3.64 13.08 11.49
CA GLY A 164 -3.32 12.90 10.07
C GLY A 164 -4.50 13.20 9.15
N SER A 165 -5.70 12.78 9.54
CA SER A 165 -6.94 13.07 8.79
C SER A 165 -7.24 14.57 8.74
N ILE A 166 -7.10 15.26 9.88
CA ILE A 166 -7.27 16.71 9.94
C ILE A 166 -6.23 17.43 9.06
N ARG A 167 -4.96 17.01 9.16
CA ARG A 167 -3.88 17.53 8.33
C ARG A 167 -4.11 17.32 6.84
N GLN A 168 -4.64 16.16 6.46
CA GLN A 168 -4.95 15.85 5.07
C GLN A 168 -6.03 16.77 4.51
N VAL A 169 -7.10 17.02 5.29
CA VAL A 169 -8.16 17.97 4.90
C VAL A 169 -7.61 19.38 4.75
N LEU A 170 -6.79 19.85 5.70
CA LEU A 170 -6.18 21.18 5.63
C LEU A 170 -5.28 21.34 4.41
N ASN A 171 -4.49 20.31 4.08
CA ASN A 171 -3.61 20.34 2.89
C ASN A 171 -4.37 20.30 1.55
N GLN A 172 -5.65 19.96 1.55
CA GLN A 172 -6.49 20.02 0.35
C GLN A 172 -7.16 21.39 0.14
N ILE A 173 -7.27 22.17 1.20
CA ILE A 173 -7.93 23.49 1.17
C ILE A 173 -6.90 24.61 0.95
N LEU A 174 -5.68 24.43 1.43
CA LEU A 174 -4.56 25.37 1.31
C LEU A 174 -3.68 25.07 0.10
#